data_f5d6149c891adfbe41788f9f3fb70ab5
#
_entry.id   f5d6149c891adfbe41788f9f3fb70ab5
#
_cell.length_a   1.000
_cell.length_b   1.000
_cell.length_c   1.000
_cell.angle_alpha   90.00
_cell.angle_beta   90.00
_cell.angle_gamma   90.00
#
_symmetry.space_group_name_H-M   'P 1'
#
loop_
_entity.id
_entity.type
_entity.pdbx_description
1 polymer ?
#
loop_
_entity_poly.entity_id
_entity_poly.type
_entity_poly.pdbx_seq_one_letter_code
_entity_poly.pdbx_strand_id
1 'polypeptide(L)'
;MAEVFPFLNGTIHHYQSVTSTQDQIKTLLGDFAPEQGFLCVLADAQQTGRGRHGREWISPVGNLYMTVALRPKGQRQYLGLYAYICGLALYDALKPHITAADIALKWPNDVMVNDQKMAGILMEFHHDTESGEDFLLIGMGVNIISAPEERIALNMVGADAVKPLDIVEAFLGAFEHWQSSYVEQGTADILSTWQGRGWRLDEQVQVKLGSEIIKGRFGGFDEFGSLIILLENGEKRRITAGQLYFGNEKMDG
;
A
#
# COMPACT_ATOMS: atom_id res chain seq x y z
N MET A 1 -5.62 25.45 7.77
CA MET A 1 -6.96 24.85 7.65
C MET A 1 -6.93 23.85 6.50
N ALA A 2 -7.70 22.77 6.58
CA ALA A 2 -7.83 21.82 5.47
C ALA A 2 -8.76 22.38 4.41
N GLU A 3 -8.50 22.07 3.15
CA GLU A 3 -9.49 22.13 2.09
C GLU A 3 -10.25 20.80 2.09
N VAL A 4 -11.58 20.83 2.11
CA VAL A 4 -12.44 19.64 2.23
C VAL A 4 -13.35 19.54 1.03
N PHE A 5 -13.34 18.40 0.36
CA PHE A 5 -14.19 18.18 -0.81
C PHE A 5 -14.67 16.72 -0.88
N PRO A 6 -15.92 16.50 -1.39
CA PRO A 6 -16.44 15.16 -1.61
C PRO A 6 -15.78 14.51 -2.82
N PHE A 7 -15.61 13.18 -2.75
CA PHE A 7 -15.17 12.35 -3.88
C PHE A 7 -15.81 10.97 -3.77
N LEU A 8 -16.45 10.49 -4.85
CA LEU A 8 -17.23 9.24 -4.82
C LEU A 8 -18.18 9.20 -3.60
N ASN A 9 -18.11 8.13 -2.81
CA ASN A 9 -18.90 7.94 -1.60
C ASN A 9 -18.15 8.34 -0.30
N GLY A 10 -17.12 9.19 -0.40
CA GLY A 10 -16.30 9.62 0.74
C GLY A 10 -15.94 11.10 0.73
N THR A 11 -15.01 11.47 1.59
CA THR A 11 -14.54 12.84 1.77
C THR A 11 -13.02 12.88 1.81
N ILE A 12 -12.43 13.87 1.13
CA ILE A 12 -11.00 14.15 1.14
C ILE A 12 -10.73 15.44 1.90
N HIS A 13 -9.84 15.38 2.90
CA HIS A 13 -9.32 16.52 3.64
C HIS A 13 -7.88 16.76 3.22
N HIS A 14 -7.63 17.85 2.48
CA HIS A 14 -6.33 18.22 1.97
C HIS A 14 -5.66 19.28 2.86
N TYR A 15 -4.45 18.97 3.33
CA TYR A 15 -3.62 19.81 4.19
C TYR A 15 -2.31 20.20 3.50
N GLN A 16 -1.83 21.41 3.68
CA GLN A 16 -0.50 21.81 3.22
C GLN A 16 0.60 21.04 3.96
N SER A 17 0.45 20.84 5.28
CA SER A 17 1.39 20.06 6.08
C SER A 17 0.72 19.47 7.29
N VAL A 18 1.12 18.24 7.63
CA VAL A 18 0.70 17.54 8.85
C VAL A 18 1.91 16.89 9.52
N THR A 19 1.78 16.47 10.77
CA THR A 19 2.78 15.62 11.41
C THR A 19 2.89 14.29 10.66
N SER A 20 1.77 13.60 10.50
CA SER A 20 1.61 12.40 9.70
C SER A 20 0.15 12.30 9.25
N THR A 21 -0.11 11.89 8.00
CA THR A 21 -1.47 11.63 7.52
C THR A 21 -2.16 10.53 8.33
N GLN A 22 -1.39 9.54 8.81
CA GLN A 22 -1.86 8.46 9.69
C GLN A 22 -2.34 8.97 11.06
N ASP A 23 -1.70 10.00 11.62
CA ASP A 23 -2.12 10.58 12.90
C ASP A 23 -3.25 11.59 12.69
N GLN A 24 -3.17 12.38 11.61
CA GLN A 24 -4.19 13.36 11.29
C GLN A 24 -5.56 12.73 11.07
N ILE A 25 -5.63 11.60 10.36
CA ILE A 25 -6.92 10.95 10.08
C ILE A 25 -7.62 10.47 11.34
N LYS A 26 -6.86 10.04 12.37
CA LYS A 26 -7.42 9.60 13.66
C LYS A 26 -8.21 10.70 14.34
N THR A 27 -7.83 11.96 14.16
CA THR A 27 -8.55 13.12 14.72
C THR A 27 -9.87 13.43 14.04
N LEU A 28 -10.15 12.79 12.91
CA LEU A 28 -11.34 12.99 12.09
C LEU A 28 -12.31 11.81 12.11
N LEU A 29 -11.96 10.70 12.79
CA LEU A 29 -12.80 9.49 12.79
C LEU A 29 -14.17 9.72 13.41
N GLY A 30 -14.29 10.62 14.39
CA GLY A 30 -15.57 11.01 14.99
C GLY A 30 -16.53 11.68 14.01
N ASP A 31 -16.02 12.31 12.95
CA ASP A 31 -16.79 12.96 11.89
C ASP A 31 -17.08 12.02 10.70
N PHE A 32 -16.56 10.78 10.73
CA PHE A 32 -16.74 9.81 9.66
C PHE A 32 -18.15 9.22 9.70
N ALA A 33 -19.07 9.79 8.91
CA ALA A 33 -20.46 9.38 8.89
C ALA A 33 -20.64 7.91 8.48
N PRO A 34 -21.62 7.19 9.06
CA PRO A 34 -21.84 5.76 8.81
C PRO A 34 -22.08 5.37 7.36
N GLU A 35 -22.70 6.27 6.58
CA GLU A 35 -23.02 6.10 5.16
C GLU A 35 -21.82 6.34 4.23
N GLN A 36 -20.77 6.98 4.70
CA GLN A 36 -19.56 7.20 3.92
C GLN A 36 -18.77 5.91 3.76
N GLY A 37 -18.27 5.66 2.56
CA GLY A 37 -17.44 4.50 2.24
C GLY A 37 -16.00 4.66 2.73
N PHE A 38 -15.48 5.90 2.72
CA PHE A 38 -14.14 6.21 3.21
C PHE A 38 -14.00 7.67 3.69
N LEU A 39 -12.98 7.90 4.49
CA LEU A 39 -12.45 9.22 4.83
C LEU A 39 -10.98 9.26 4.38
N CYS A 40 -10.55 10.33 3.72
CA CYS A 40 -9.18 10.47 3.24
C CYS A 40 -8.54 11.75 3.78
N VAL A 41 -7.30 11.64 4.26
CA VAL A 41 -6.39 12.75 4.52
C VAL A 41 -5.30 12.74 3.48
N LEU A 42 -5.18 13.84 2.73
CA LEU A 42 -4.10 14.13 1.80
C LEU A 42 -3.24 15.26 2.36
N ALA A 43 -1.92 15.21 2.22
CA ALA A 43 -1.03 16.28 2.63
C ALA A 43 0.06 16.55 1.59
N ASP A 44 0.43 17.83 1.39
CA ASP A 44 1.54 18.20 0.51
C ASP A 44 2.90 17.82 1.12
N ALA A 45 3.00 17.81 2.46
CA ALA A 45 4.21 17.40 3.19
C ALA A 45 3.89 16.77 4.55
N GLN A 46 4.77 15.92 5.05
CA GLN A 46 4.72 15.38 6.41
C GLN A 46 6.00 15.71 7.18
N GLN A 47 5.87 16.03 8.47
CA GLN A 47 7.02 16.30 9.36
C GLN A 47 7.67 15.01 9.86
N THR A 48 6.87 13.99 10.14
CA THR A 48 7.29 12.67 10.66
C THR A 48 6.56 11.56 9.91
N GLY A 49 6.76 11.48 8.59
CA GLY A 49 6.21 10.42 7.75
C GLY A 49 6.70 9.05 8.23
N ARG A 50 5.81 8.05 8.25
CA ARG A 50 6.10 6.72 8.79
C ARG A 50 6.03 5.64 7.73
N GLY A 51 6.98 4.72 7.78
CA GLY A 51 6.98 3.44 7.10
C GLY A 51 6.81 2.28 8.09
N ARG A 52 6.86 1.06 7.59
CA ARG A 52 6.81 -0.16 8.41
C ARG A 52 8.04 -0.27 9.33
N HIS A 53 7.86 -0.97 10.46
CA HIS A 53 8.92 -1.25 11.45
C HIS A 53 9.62 0.01 12.00
N GLY A 54 8.86 1.14 12.11
CA GLY A 54 9.41 2.38 12.66
C GLY A 54 10.34 3.16 11.73
N ARG A 55 10.46 2.77 10.45
CA ARG A 55 11.26 3.51 9.47
C ARG A 55 10.59 4.84 9.12
N GLU A 56 11.39 5.83 8.82
CA GLU A 56 10.94 7.12 8.34
C GLU A 56 10.54 7.03 6.85
N TRP A 57 9.48 7.77 6.47
CA TRP A 57 9.14 8.08 5.10
C TRP A 57 9.39 9.56 4.85
N ILE A 58 10.48 9.90 4.18
CA ILE A 58 10.86 11.27 3.84
C ILE A 58 9.77 11.89 2.95
N SER A 59 9.22 13.03 3.36
CA SER A 59 7.97 13.54 2.80
C SER A 59 8.06 15.03 2.37
N PRO A 60 8.93 15.39 1.38
CA PRO A 60 9.00 16.74 0.83
C PRO A 60 7.76 17.07 -0.02
N VAL A 61 7.50 18.37 -0.22
CA VAL A 61 6.42 18.85 -1.09
C VAL A 61 6.57 18.31 -2.52
N GLY A 62 5.43 17.97 -3.14
CA GLY A 62 5.33 17.54 -4.55
C GLY A 62 5.19 16.04 -4.76
N ASN A 63 5.36 15.25 -3.72
CA ASN A 63 5.05 13.82 -3.71
C ASN A 63 3.65 13.58 -3.13
N LEU A 64 3.13 12.35 -3.22
CA LEU A 64 1.85 11.99 -2.63
C LEU A 64 2.04 11.41 -1.22
N TYR A 65 1.30 11.95 -0.27
CA TYR A 65 1.13 11.38 1.08
C TYR A 65 -0.34 11.40 1.44
N MET A 66 -0.92 10.23 1.57
CA MET A 66 -2.32 10.14 1.99
C MET A 66 -2.55 9.00 2.97
N THR A 67 -3.64 9.11 3.72
CA THR A 67 -4.21 8.00 4.49
C THR A 67 -5.69 7.93 4.24
N VAL A 68 -6.18 6.74 3.92
CA VAL A 68 -7.60 6.42 3.81
C VAL A 68 -8.01 5.64 5.04
N ALA A 69 -9.08 6.08 5.71
CA ALA A 69 -9.78 5.30 6.73
C ALA A 69 -11.04 4.69 6.12
N LEU A 70 -11.28 3.44 6.41
CA LEU A 70 -12.50 2.74 6.05
C LEU A 70 -12.93 1.80 7.17
N ARG A 71 -14.25 1.52 7.22
CA ARG A 71 -14.78 0.45 8.08
C ARG A 71 -14.56 -0.87 7.38
N PRO A 72 -13.72 -1.78 7.94
CA PRO A 72 -13.39 -3.02 7.26
C PRO A 72 -14.63 -3.91 7.15
N LYS A 73 -14.89 -4.43 5.95
CA LYS A 73 -15.97 -5.39 5.69
C LYS A 73 -15.43 -6.81 5.79
N GLY A 74 -16.26 -7.73 6.29
CA GLY A 74 -15.94 -9.15 6.36
C GLY A 74 -15.28 -9.58 7.67
N GLN A 75 -14.75 -10.81 7.67
CA GLN A 75 -14.14 -11.41 8.86
C GLN A 75 -12.69 -10.94 9.04
N ARG A 76 -12.25 -10.77 10.29
CA ARG A 76 -10.89 -10.27 10.64
C ARG A 76 -9.74 -11.04 9.97
N GLN A 77 -9.91 -12.32 9.72
CA GLN A 77 -8.89 -13.16 9.04
C GLN A 77 -8.58 -12.71 7.61
N TYR A 78 -9.49 -11.98 6.96
CA TYR A 78 -9.33 -11.48 5.60
C TYR A 78 -8.84 -10.03 5.52
N LEU A 79 -8.60 -9.35 6.65
CA LEU A 79 -8.12 -7.96 6.64
C LEU A 79 -6.76 -7.80 5.94
N GLY A 80 -5.92 -8.83 5.96
CA GLY A 80 -4.65 -8.86 5.22
C GLY A 80 -4.82 -8.69 3.70
N LEU A 81 -5.97 -9.08 3.15
CA LEU A 81 -6.27 -8.95 1.72
C LEU A 81 -6.37 -7.50 1.26
N TYR A 82 -6.71 -6.57 2.15
CA TYR A 82 -6.70 -5.15 1.82
C TYR A 82 -5.33 -4.64 1.37
N ALA A 83 -4.22 -5.27 1.81
CA ALA A 83 -2.88 -4.93 1.29
C ALA A 83 -2.76 -5.25 -0.20
N TYR A 84 -3.33 -6.37 -0.64
CA TYR A 84 -3.34 -6.79 -2.04
C TYR A 84 -4.25 -5.88 -2.87
N ILE A 85 -5.46 -5.59 -2.38
CA ILE A 85 -6.41 -4.67 -3.01
C ILE A 85 -5.77 -3.28 -3.20
N CYS A 86 -5.14 -2.75 -2.14
CA CYS A 86 -4.45 -1.46 -2.21
C CYS A 86 -3.25 -1.49 -3.16
N GLY A 87 -2.48 -2.59 -3.18
CA GLY A 87 -1.37 -2.77 -4.11
C GLY A 87 -1.84 -2.76 -5.57
N LEU A 88 -2.91 -3.50 -5.87
CA LEU A 88 -3.53 -3.54 -7.20
C LEU A 88 -4.08 -2.18 -7.61
N ALA A 89 -4.82 -1.50 -6.73
CA ALA A 89 -5.38 -0.18 -6.98
C ALA A 89 -4.28 0.87 -7.23
N LEU A 90 -3.21 0.83 -6.45
CA LEU A 90 -2.08 1.74 -6.64
C LEU A 90 -1.30 1.44 -7.92
N TYR A 91 -1.13 0.16 -8.27
CA TYR A 91 -0.57 -0.25 -9.56
C TYR A 91 -1.39 0.31 -10.72
N ASP A 92 -2.72 0.14 -10.68
CA ASP A 92 -3.62 0.62 -11.73
C ASP A 92 -3.63 2.15 -11.84
N ALA A 93 -3.52 2.86 -10.71
CA ALA A 93 -3.40 4.31 -10.70
C ALA A 93 -2.07 4.82 -11.30
N LEU A 94 -0.97 4.09 -11.10
CA LEU A 94 0.36 4.50 -11.56
C LEU A 94 0.68 4.04 -13.00
N LYS A 95 0.20 2.86 -13.41
CA LYS A 95 0.53 2.23 -14.70
C LYS A 95 0.31 3.12 -15.93
N PRO A 96 -0.77 3.91 -16.04
CA PRO A 96 -0.99 4.79 -17.18
C PRO A 96 0.11 5.85 -17.37
N HIS A 97 0.80 6.24 -16.29
CA HIS A 97 1.86 7.24 -16.29
C HIS A 97 3.26 6.62 -16.54
N ILE A 98 3.37 5.28 -16.55
CA ILE A 98 4.64 4.55 -16.66
C ILE A 98 4.60 3.75 -17.97
N THR A 99 4.99 4.39 -19.09
CA THR A 99 4.90 3.80 -20.43
C THR A 99 6.18 3.11 -20.88
N ALA A 100 7.34 3.59 -20.43
CA ALA A 100 8.67 3.15 -20.89
C ALA A 100 9.48 2.42 -19.79
N ALA A 101 8.82 2.02 -18.69
CA ALA A 101 9.47 1.35 -17.57
C ALA A 101 8.61 0.18 -17.05
N ASP A 102 9.25 -0.79 -16.42
CA ASP A 102 8.59 -1.92 -15.82
C ASP A 102 8.06 -1.53 -14.43
N ILE A 103 6.76 -1.77 -14.21
CA ILE A 103 6.10 -1.61 -12.91
C ILE A 103 5.68 -2.97 -12.36
N ALA A 104 5.91 -3.22 -11.09
CA ALA A 104 5.55 -4.48 -10.43
C ALA A 104 5.24 -4.27 -8.94
N LEU A 105 4.61 -5.27 -8.33
CA LEU A 105 4.24 -5.29 -6.91
C LEU A 105 5.23 -6.14 -6.10
N LYS A 106 5.90 -5.55 -5.12
CA LYS A 106 6.76 -6.28 -4.18
C LYS A 106 6.02 -6.55 -2.87
N TRP A 107 5.87 -7.83 -2.55
CA TRP A 107 5.26 -8.23 -1.28
C TRP A 107 6.05 -7.68 -0.07
N PRO A 108 5.35 -7.21 0.97
CA PRO A 108 3.89 -7.22 1.09
C PRO A 108 3.21 -5.91 0.64
N ASN A 109 3.92 -4.82 0.36
CA ASN A 109 3.32 -3.49 0.39
C ASN A 109 4.01 -2.41 -0.48
N ASP A 110 4.88 -2.80 -1.40
CA ASP A 110 5.65 -1.85 -2.19
C ASP A 110 5.31 -1.92 -3.69
N VAL A 111 5.37 -0.77 -4.36
CA VAL A 111 5.36 -0.69 -5.82
C VAL A 111 6.77 -0.40 -6.29
N MET A 112 7.26 -1.24 -7.19
CA MET A 112 8.58 -1.17 -7.79
C MET A 112 8.48 -0.67 -9.24
N VAL A 113 9.42 0.15 -9.66
CA VAL A 113 9.59 0.57 -11.05
C VAL A 113 11.07 0.48 -11.38
N ASN A 114 11.42 -0.25 -12.46
CA ASN A 114 12.82 -0.52 -12.84
C ASN A 114 13.67 -0.99 -11.64
N ASP A 115 13.17 -1.98 -10.89
CA ASP A 115 13.81 -2.54 -9.70
C ASP A 115 14.03 -1.57 -8.52
N GLN A 116 13.49 -0.35 -8.59
CA GLN A 116 13.56 0.63 -7.51
C GLN A 116 12.18 0.89 -6.91
N LYS A 117 12.14 1.14 -5.60
CA LYS A 117 10.89 1.43 -4.91
C LYS A 117 10.37 2.83 -5.26
N MET A 118 9.16 2.90 -5.83
CA MET A 118 8.45 4.14 -6.11
C MET A 118 7.43 4.48 -5.03
N ALA A 119 6.70 3.49 -4.53
CA ALA A 119 5.64 3.71 -3.56
C ALA A 119 5.63 2.66 -2.45
N GLY A 120 5.03 3.02 -1.31
CA GLY A 120 4.82 2.12 -0.19
C GLY A 120 3.46 2.33 0.47
N ILE A 121 2.89 1.23 0.98
CA ILE A 121 1.60 1.19 1.65
C ILE A 121 1.84 0.79 3.11
N LEU A 122 1.22 1.49 4.05
CA LEU A 122 1.25 1.21 5.48
C LEU A 122 -0.17 1.01 6.00
N MET A 123 -0.52 -0.21 6.38
CA MET A 123 -1.82 -0.51 6.98
C MET A 123 -1.71 -0.59 8.49
N GLU A 124 -2.64 0.06 9.18
CA GLU A 124 -2.83 -0.02 10.62
C GLU A 124 -4.30 -0.34 10.93
N PHE A 125 -4.52 -1.26 11.86
CA PHE A 125 -5.83 -1.46 12.46
C PHE A 125 -5.97 -0.51 13.65
N HIS A 126 -7.07 0.22 13.69
CA HIS A 126 -7.35 1.19 14.74
C HIS A 126 -8.73 0.92 15.36
N HIS A 127 -8.75 0.73 16.67
CA HIS A 127 -9.99 0.70 17.44
C HIS A 127 -10.20 2.09 18.03
N ASP A 128 -11.24 2.78 17.59
CA ASP A 128 -11.59 4.07 18.17
C ASP A 128 -12.39 3.87 19.46
N THR A 129 -11.79 4.30 20.58
CA THR A 129 -12.38 4.10 21.91
C THR A 129 -13.55 5.02 22.21
N GLU A 130 -13.72 6.12 21.44
CA GLU A 130 -14.82 7.07 21.62
C GLU A 130 -16.09 6.56 20.95
N SER A 131 -15.99 6.09 19.69
CA SER A 131 -17.13 5.52 18.97
C SER A 131 -17.33 4.02 19.23
N GLY A 132 -16.29 3.31 19.70
CA GLY A 132 -16.28 1.85 19.81
C GLY A 132 -16.14 1.13 18.46
N GLU A 133 -15.85 1.86 17.38
CA GLU A 133 -15.74 1.30 16.03
C GLU A 133 -14.30 0.90 15.68
N ASP A 134 -14.21 -0.08 14.78
CA ASP A 134 -12.94 -0.55 14.20
C ASP A 134 -12.72 0.07 12.82
N PHE A 135 -11.52 0.61 12.61
CA PHE A 135 -11.10 1.20 11.33
C PHE A 135 -9.85 0.53 10.79
N LEU A 136 -9.78 0.43 9.47
CA LEU A 136 -8.56 0.13 8.74
C LEU A 136 -8.00 1.44 8.18
N LEU A 137 -6.81 1.82 8.62
CA LEU A 137 -6.09 3.01 8.17
C LEU A 137 -5.05 2.58 7.15
N ILE A 138 -5.14 3.10 5.94
CA ILE A 138 -4.29 2.75 4.81
C ILE A 138 -3.48 3.98 4.41
N GLY A 139 -2.26 4.09 4.94
CA GLY A 139 -1.31 5.12 4.58
C GLY A 139 -0.59 4.78 3.28
N MET A 140 -0.39 5.77 2.40
CA MET A 140 0.36 5.64 1.16
C MET A 140 1.31 6.79 0.95
N GLY A 141 2.53 6.46 0.49
CA GLY A 141 3.51 7.41 -0.01
C GLY A 141 3.91 7.03 -1.42
N VAL A 142 3.87 8.00 -2.35
CA VAL A 142 4.33 7.83 -3.74
C VAL A 142 5.33 8.93 -4.08
N ASN A 143 6.48 8.53 -4.58
CA ASN A 143 7.49 9.45 -5.11
C ASN A 143 7.03 9.93 -6.50
N ILE A 144 6.70 11.22 -6.61
CA ILE A 144 6.24 11.82 -7.88
C ILE A 144 7.34 12.70 -8.49
N ILE A 145 7.82 13.71 -7.74
CA ILE A 145 8.81 14.68 -8.24
C ILE A 145 10.20 14.44 -7.66
N SER A 146 10.33 13.73 -6.55
CA SER A 146 11.62 13.45 -5.91
C SER A 146 11.59 12.11 -5.19
N ALA A 147 12.75 11.47 -5.12
CA ALA A 147 12.96 10.22 -4.40
C ALA A 147 14.31 10.27 -3.65
N PRO A 148 14.44 9.62 -2.48
CA PRO A 148 15.72 9.33 -1.86
C PRO A 148 16.62 8.50 -2.77
N GLU A 149 17.91 8.44 -2.46
CA GLU A 149 18.87 7.54 -3.10
C GLU A 149 18.35 6.08 -3.07
N GLU A 150 18.62 5.32 -4.10
CA GLU A 150 18.12 3.93 -4.31
C GLU A 150 16.60 3.80 -4.51
N ARG A 151 15.86 4.90 -4.69
CA ARG A 151 14.43 4.93 -5.01
C ARG A 151 14.19 5.68 -6.31
N ILE A 152 12.99 5.57 -6.84
CA ILE A 152 12.60 6.19 -8.10
C ILE A 152 11.36 7.06 -7.93
N ALA A 153 11.24 8.14 -8.71
CA ALA A 153 10.06 9.00 -8.78
C ALA A 153 9.44 8.97 -10.18
N LEU A 154 8.16 9.31 -10.29
CA LEU A 154 7.43 9.33 -11.57
C LEU A 154 8.07 10.21 -12.62
N ASN A 155 8.56 11.40 -12.26
CA ASN A 155 9.24 12.29 -13.20
C ASN A 155 10.54 11.69 -13.79
N MET A 156 11.19 10.75 -13.09
CA MET A 156 12.38 10.04 -13.58
C MET A 156 12.06 9.02 -14.69
N VAL A 157 10.78 8.70 -14.90
CA VAL A 157 10.30 7.81 -15.96
C VAL A 157 9.42 8.51 -16.97
N GLY A 158 9.53 9.85 -17.05
CA GLY A 158 8.88 10.67 -18.09
C GLY A 158 7.46 11.14 -17.75
N ALA A 159 7.05 11.08 -16.49
CA ALA A 159 5.71 11.50 -16.03
C ALA A 159 5.76 12.87 -15.30
N ASP A 160 6.25 13.91 -15.95
CA ASP A 160 6.53 15.21 -15.33
C ASP A 160 5.29 16.03 -14.94
N ALA A 161 4.13 15.77 -15.55
CA ALA A 161 2.91 16.58 -15.37
C ALA A 161 1.92 16.00 -14.35
N VAL A 162 2.24 14.86 -13.70
CA VAL A 162 1.33 14.16 -12.80
C VAL A 162 1.26 14.89 -11.46
N LYS A 163 0.04 15.18 -11.00
CA LYS A 163 -0.21 15.78 -9.69
C LYS A 163 -0.58 14.72 -8.66
N PRO A 164 -0.29 14.93 -7.36
CA PRO A 164 -0.70 14.01 -6.31
C PRO A 164 -2.21 13.68 -6.34
N LEU A 165 -3.07 14.67 -6.59
CA LEU A 165 -4.52 14.48 -6.61
C LEU A 165 -4.97 13.56 -7.75
N ASP A 166 -4.31 13.59 -8.93
CA ASP A 166 -4.63 12.71 -10.06
C ASP A 166 -4.46 11.24 -9.66
N ILE A 167 -3.39 10.94 -8.89
CA ILE A 167 -3.14 9.58 -8.38
C ILE A 167 -4.13 9.21 -7.27
N VAL A 168 -4.52 10.14 -6.40
CA VAL A 168 -5.54 9.90 -5.35
C VAL A 168 -6.86 9.48 -5.98
N GLU A 169 -7.35 10.26 -6.96
CA GLU A 169 -8.62 10.00 -7.64
C GLU A 169 -8.59 8.66 -8.39
N ALA A 170 -7.52 8.41 -9.15
CA ALA A 170 -7.34 7.14 -9.85
C ALA A 170 -7.25 5.94 -8.89
N PHE A 171 -6.52 6.10 -7.77
CA PHE A 171 -6.42 5.07 -6.74
C PHE A 171 -7.77 4.77 -6.10
N LEU A 172 -8.54 5.78 -5.69
CA LEU A 172 -9.83 5.58 -5.03
C LEU A 172 -10.84 4.89 -5.95
N GLY A 173 -10.87 5.25 -7.24
CA GLY A 173 -11.70 4.56 -8.24
C GLY A 173 -11.29 3.09 -8.46
N ALA A 174 -9.99 2.82 -8.59
CA ALA A 174 -9.47 1.47 -8.72
C ALA A 174 -9.67 0.65 -7.43
N PHE A 175 -9.55 1.28 -6.26
CA PHE A 175 -9.80 0.63 -4.97
C PHE A 175 -11.25 0.17 -4.83
N GLU A 176 -12.22 1.01 -5.21
CA GLU A 176 -13.64 0.64 -5.22
C GLU A 176 -13.91 -0.55 -6.16
N HIS A 177 -13.29 -0.54 -7.34
CA HIS A 177 -13.37 -1.67 -8.29
C HIS A 177 -12.84 -2.98 -7.68
N TRP A 178 -11.62 -2.98 -7.13
CA TRP A 178 -11.02 -4.17 -6.53
C TRP A 178 -11.73 -4.64 -5.27
N GLN A 179 -12.26 -3.70 -4.46
CA GLN A 179 -13.08 -4.05 -3.30
C GLN A 179 -14.39 -4.72 -3.73
N SER A 180 -15.04 -4.24 -4.79
CA SER A 180 -16.25 -4.87 -5.36
C SER A 180 -15.95 -6.25 -5.92
N SER A 181 -14.86 -6.41 -6.68
CA SER A 181 -14.40 -7.72 -7.18
C SER A 181 -14.18 -8.70 -6.01
N TYR A 182 -13.54 -8.25 -4.93
CA TYR A 182 -13.35 -9.08 -3.73
C TYR A 182 -14.67 -9.56 -3.13
N VAL A 183 -15.67 -8.67 -3.02
CA VAL A 183 -16.99 -9.01 -2.46
C VAL A 183 -17.75 -9.98 -3.36
N GLU A 184 -17.68 -9.82 -4.68
CA GLU A 184 -18.44 -10.60 -5.65
C GLU A 184 -17.77 -11.93 -6.03
N GLN A 185 -16.44 -11.94 -6.16
CA GLN A 185 -15.68 -13.06 -6.73
C GLN A 185 -14.77 -13.77 -5.70
N GLY A 186 -14.58 -13.14 -4.53
CA GLY A 186 -13.75 -13.67 -3.47
C GLY A 186 -12.25 -13.37 -3.64
N THR A 187 -11.41 -14.16 -2.98
CA THR A 187 -9.98 -13.88 -2.82
C THR A 187 -9.12 -14.31 -4.01
N ALA A 188 -9.57 -15.30 -4.77
CA ALA A 188 -8.76 -15.95 -5.80
C ALA A 188 -8.36 -14.99 -6.93
N ASP A 189 -9.28 -14.15 -7.40
CA ASP A 189 -9.02 -13.18 -8.46
C ASP A 189 -8.01 -12.11 -8.00
N ILE A 190 -8.19 -11.57 -6.80
CA ILE A 190 -7.25 -10.60 -6.18
C ILE A 190 -5.83 -11.17 -6.10
N LEU A 191 -5.69 -12.37 -5.56
CA LEU A 191 -4.38 -12.98 -5.33
C LEU A 191 -3.71 -13.40 -6.64
N SER A 192 -4.48 -13.94 -7.62
CA SER A 192 -3.94 -14.31 -8.92
C SER A 192 -3.49 -13.10 -9.74
N THR A 193 -4.28 -12.03 -9.75
CA THR A 193 -3.93 -10.78 -10.44
C THR A 193 -2.70 -10.13 -9.79
N TRP A 194 -2.65 -10.09 -8.46
CA TRP A 194 -1.48 -9.57 -7.75
C TRP A 194 -0.22 -10.39 -8.06
N GLN A 195 -0.32 -11.72 -8.08
CA GLN A 195 0.79 -12.59 -8.45
C GLN A 195 1.26 -12.35 -9.88
N GLY A 196 0.34 -12.16 -10.83
CA GLY A 196 0.67 -11.82 -12.22
C GLY A 196 1.39 -10.47 -12.38
N ARG A 197 1.30 -9.58 -11.39
CA ARG A 197 1.99 -8.28 -11.31
C ARG A 197 3.15 -8.28 -10.33
N GLY A 198 3.49 -9.45 -9.77
CA GLY A 198 4.49 -9.59 -8.71
C GLY A 198 5.92 -9.38 -9.21
N TRP A 199 6.74 -8.70 -8.41
CA TRP A 199 8.13 -8.40 -8.70
C TRP A 199 9.02 -9.61 -8.42
N ARG A 200 9.74 -10.10 -9.45
CA ARG A 200 10.79 -11.14 -9.36
C ARG A 200 10.36 -12.43 -8.65
N LEU A 201 9.08 -12.85 -8.80
CA LEU A 201 8.54 -14.02 -8.07
C LEU A 201 9.11 -15.37 -8.55
N ASP A 202 9.80 -15.41 -9.68
CA ASP A 202 10.48 -16.58 -10.23
C ASP A 202 11.87 -16.82 -9.62
N GLU A 203 12.38 -15.88 -8.83
CA GLU A 203 13.70 -15.96 -8.22
C GLU A 203 13.67 -16.67 -6.85
N GLN A 204 14.88 -16.96 -6.34
CA GLN A 204 15.07 -17.36 -4.95
C GLN A 204 14.67 -16.20 -4.02
N VAL A 205 13.89 -16.50 -3.01
CA VAL A 205 13.42 -15.53 -2.03
C VAL A 205 13.99 -15.80 -0.64
N GLN A 206 14.18 -14.74 0.11
CA GLN A 206 14.53 -14.78 1.52
C GLN A 206 13.52 -13.93 2.30
N VAL A 207 12.95 -14.50 3.36
CA VAL A 207 12.02 -13.79 4.23
C VAL A 207 12.64 -13.60 5.60
N LYS A 208 12.75 -12.33 6.04
CA LYS A 208 13.20 -11.99 7.38
C LYS A 208 11.99 -11.86 8.31
N LEU A 209 11.96 -12.70 9.35
CA LEU A 209 10.95 -12.72 10.41
C LEU A 209 11.67 -12.49 11.76
N GLY A 210 11.74 -11.22 12.20
CA GLY A 210 12.57 -10.88 13.35
C GLY A 210 14.03 -11.30 13.11
N SER A 211 14.54 -12.25 13.89
CA SER A 211 15.92 -12.81 13.73
C SER A 211 15.99 -14.03 12.80
N GLU A 212 14.86 -14.63 12.43
CA GLU A 212 14.81 -15.80 11.54
C GLU A 212 14.88 -15.39 10.08
N ILE A 213 15.68 -16.09 9.27
CA ILE A 213 15.73 -15.94 7.81
C ILE A 213 15.30 -17.26 7.18
N ILE A 214 14.19 -17.21 6.43
CA ILE A 214 13.64 -18.35 5.70
C ILE A 214 14.03 -18.20 4.24
N LYS A 215 14.71 -19.20 3.66
CA LYS A 215 15.11 -19.23 2.25
C LYS A 215 14.30 -20.26 1.48
N GLY A 216 13.97 -19.94 0.23
CA GLY A 216 13.25 -20.87 -0.63
C GLY A 216 12.81 -20.21 -1.92
N ARG A 217 11.76 -20.76 -2.55
CA ARG A 217 11.12 -20.20 -3.74
C ARG A 217 9.72 -19.71 -3.39
N PHE A 218 9.25 -18.70 -4.11
CA PHE A 218 7.86 -18.30 -4.03
C PHE A 218 6.94 -19.45 -4.45
N GLY A 219 6.00 -19.81 -3.60
CA GLY A 219 5.07 -20.92 -3.79
C GLY A 219 3.59 -20.45 -3.96
N GLY A 220 3.37 -19.15 -4.13
CA GLY A 220 2.04 -18.56 -4.22
C GLY A 220 1.55 -17.96 -2.91
N PHE A 221 0.23 -17.79 -2.84
CA PHE A 221 -0.47 -17.34 -1.65
C PHE A 221 -1.51 -18.37 -1.23
N ASP A 222 -1.83 -18.42 0.05
CA ASP A 222 -3.01 -19.15 0.51
C ASP A 222 -4.28 -18.27 0.37
N GLU A 223 -5.43 -18.85 0.67
CA GLU A 223 -6.74 -18.20 0.59
C GLU A 223 -6.90 -16.96 1.49
N PHE A 224 -6.04 -16.79 2.49
CA PHE A 224 -6.00 -15.64 3.41
C PHE A 224 -4.96 -14.59 2.98
N GLY A 225 -4.25 -14.80 1.87
CA GLY A 225 -3.18 -13.94 1.41
C GLY A 225 -1.84 -14.15 2.15
N SER A 226 -1.64 -15.26 2.87
CA SER A 226 -0.34 -15.57 3.42
C SER A 226 0.60 -16.03 2.30
N LEU A 227 1.83 -15.52 2.31
CA LEU A 227 2.88 -15.95 1.38
C LEU A 227 3.30 -17.40 1.68
N ILE A 228 3.38 -18.22 0.65
CA ILE A 228 3.90 -19.58 0.74
C ILE A 228 5.32 -19.61 0.19
N ILE A 229 6.26 -20.09 1.00
CA ILE A 229 7.64 -20.36 0.60
C ILE A 229 7.84 -21.87 0.47
N LEU A 230 8.35 -22.30 -0.68
CA LEU A 230 8.77 -23.68 -0.94
C LEU A 230 10.23 -23.84 -0.51
N LEU A 231 10.47 -24.60 0.55
CA LEU A 231 11.81 -24.86 1.07
C LEU A 231 12.54 -25.90 0.21
N GLU A 232 13.87 -25.95 0.30
CA GLU A 232 14.72 -26.92 -0.45
C GLU A 232 14.39 -28.39 -0.12
N ASN A 233 13.92 -28.67 1.10
CA ASN A 233 13.49 -30.01 1.52
C ASN A 233 12.08 -30.40 1.01
N GLY A 234 11.43 -29.53 0.21
CA GLY A 234 10.08 -29.73 -0.32
C GLY A 234 8.94 -29.31 0.61
N GLU A 235 9.25 -28.88 1.84
CA GLU A 235 8.24 -28.38 2.76
C GLU A 235 7.72 -27.00 2.34
N LYS A 236 6.46 -26.71 2.73
CA LYS A 236 5.83 -25.39 2.55
C LYS A 236 5.85 -24.62 3.86
N ARG A 237 6.35 -23.40 3.82
CA ARG A 237 6.31 -22.48 4.96
C ARG A 237 5.33 -21.35 4.68
N ARG A 238 4.37 -21.17 5.58
CA ARG A 238 3.38 -20.09 5.53
C ARG A 238 3.90 -18.86 6.24
N ILE A 239 3.83 -17.69 5.60
CA ILE A 239 4.33 -16.40 6.11
C ILE A 239 3.20 -15.37 6.05
N THR A 240 2.79 -14.87 7.20
CA THR A 240 1.71 -13.87 7.33
C THR A 240 2.22 -12.43 7.40
N ALA A 241 3.49 -12.24 7.81
CA ALA A 241 4.15 -10.93 7.90
C ALA A 241 5.65 -11.12 7.71
N GLY A 242 6.38 -10.05 7.37
CA GLY A 242 7.83 -10.08 7.20
C GLY A 242 8.32 -9.13 6.13
N GLN A 243 9.59 -9.27 5.78
CA GLN A 243 10.23 -8.56 4.66
C GLN A 243 10.75 -9.58 3.67
N LEU A 244 10.44 -9.38 2.40
CA LEU A 244 10.85 -10.24 1.30
C LEU A 244 12.05 -9.62 0.58
N TYR A 245 13.10 -10.42 0.41
CA TYR A 245 14.31 -10.08 -0.32
C TYR A 245 14.53 -11.10 -1.44
N PHE A 246 15.10 -10.66 -2.56
CA PHE A 246 15.31 -11.50 -3.75
C PHE A 246 16.80 -11.62 -4.06
N GLY A 247 17.24 -12.84 -4.41
CA GLY A 247 18.61 -13.10 -4.81
C GLY A 247 19.62 -12.59 -3.77
N ASN A 248 20.52 -11.67 -4.21
CA ASN A 248 21.56 -11.05 -3.38
C ASN A 248 21.18 -9.67 -2.84
N GLU A 249 19.89 -9.34 -2.78
CA GLU A 249 19.43 -8.07 -2.21
C GLU A 249 19.94 -7.92 -0.76
N LYS A 250 20.51 -6.76 -0.42
CA LYS A 250 20.99 -6.52 0.95
C LYS A 250 19.79 -6.48 1.89
N MET A 251 19.87 -7.30 2.95
CA MET A 251 18.89 -7.24 4.02
C MET A 251 19.14 -6.00 4.85
N ASP A 252 18.10 -5.20 5.01
CA ASP A 252 18.14 -4.09 5.96
C ASP A 252 18.32 -4.62 7.39
N GLY A 253 19.28 -4.05 8.11
CA GLY A 253 19.64 -4.42 9.48
C GLY A 253 18.51 -4.16 10.50
#